data_e0a27e60c331913e3d5ac54dc72e0122
#
_entry.id   e0a27e60c331913e3d5ac54dc72e0122
#
_cell.length_a   1.000
_cell.length_b   1.000
_cell.length_c   1.000
_cell.angle_alpha   90.00
_cell.angle_beta   90.00
_cell.angle_gamma   90.00
#
_symmetry.space_group_name_H-M   'P 1'
#
loop_
_entity.id
_entity.type
_entity.pdbx_description
1 polymer ?
#
loop_
_entity_poly.entity_id
_entity_poly.type
_entity_poly.pdbx_seq_one_letter_code
_entity_poly.pdbx_strand_id
1 'polypeptide(L)'
;DEDKTPAQLSEGMRVKLNLAIALSHGAKLLILDEPTSGLDPVSRDELLEVFQYLAKEGVAILFSTHITSDLDKCADAITYIRKGKMEFSGRMEQYIKQCREQGIGTNLEEIMIYFEKEVLHEKFDA
;
A
#
# COMPACT_ATOMS: atom_id res chain seq x y z
N ASP A 1 -19.75 -9.41 -15.20
CA ASP A 1 -18.55 -8.89 -15.84
C ASP A 1 -17.95 -9.87 -16.83
N GLU A 2 -18.40 -9.73 -18.08
CA GLU A 2 -17.97 -10.60 -19.16
C GLU A 2 -16.50 -10.37 -19.57
N ASP A 3 -15.97 -9.21 -19.23
CA ASP A 3 -14.63 -8.80 -19.66
C ASP A 3 -13.50 -9.23 -18.71
N LYS A 4 -13.83 -9.78 -17.54
CA LYS A 4 -12.82 -10.22 -16.56
C LYS A 4 -12.55 -11.71 -16.70
N THR A 5 -11.27 -12.10 -16.55
CA THR A 5 -10.92 -13.51 -16.53
C THR A 5 -11.44 -14.17 -15.24
N PRO A 6 -11.74 -15.47 -15.25
CA PRO A 6 -12.19 -16.17 -14.04
C PRO A 6 -11.22 -16.04 -12.86
N ALA A 7 -9.91 -16.01 -13.12
CA ALA A 7 -8.90 -15.85 -12.07
C ALA A 7 -8.97 -14.47 -11.42
N GLN A 8 -9.11 -13.41 -12.24
CA GLN A 8 -9.21 -12.04 -11.72
C GLN A 8 -10.49 -11.84 -10.92
N LEU A 9 -11.61 -12.38 -11.40
CA LEU A 9 -12.88 -12.33 -10.69
C LEU A 9 -12.79 -13.05 -9.35
N SER A 10 -12.19 -14.25 -9.35
CA SER A 10 -12.01 -15.07 -8.15
C SER A 10 -11.19 -14.33 -7.08
N GLU A 11 -10.09 -13.67 -7.50
CA GLU A 11 -9.22 -12.92 -6.59
C GLU A 11 -9.95 -11.73 -5.95
N GLY A 12 -10.56 -10.88 -6.77
CA GLY A 12 -11.29 -9.72 -6.28
C GLY A 12 -12.48 -10.09 -5.41
N MET A 13 -13.22 -11.13 -5.80
CA MET A 13 -14.35 -11.61 -5.02
C MET A 13 -13.92 -12.18 -3.68
N ARG A 14 -12.79 -12.89 -3.64
CA ARG A 14 -12.26 -13.45 -2.40
C ARG A 14 -11.90 -12.34 -1.40
N VAL A 15 -11.23 -11.28 -1.86
CA VAL A 15 -10.87 -10.15 -1.00
C VAL A 15 -12.12 -9.48 -0.46
N LYS A 16 -13.10 -9.21 -1.33
CA LYS A 16 -14.37 -8.58 -0.92
C LYS A 16 -15.13 -9.44 0.08
N LEU A 17 -15.15 -10.76 -0.14
CA LEU A 17 -15.80 -11.69 0.78
C LEU A 17 -15.13 -11.70 2.15
N ASN A 18 -13.80 -11.75 2.17
CA ASN A 18 -13.05 -11.73 3.43
C ASN A 18 -13.31 -10.44 4.21
N LEU A 19 -13.38 -9.30 3.53
CA LEU A 19 -13.72 -8.02 4.16
C LEU A 19 -15.14 -8.05 4.72
N ALA A 20 -16.10 -8.56 3.95
CA ALA A 20 -17.48 -8.67 4.40
C ALA A 20 -17.61 -9.55 5.64
N ILE A 21 -16.91 -10.67 5.69
CA ILE A 21 -16.89 -11.56 6.85
C ILE A 21 -16.32 -10.85 8.07
N ALA A 22 -15.17 -10.20 7.92
CA ALA A 22 -14.54 -9.46 9.02
C ALA A 22 -15.45 -8.38 9.57
N LEU A 23 -16.11 -7.62 8.69
CA LEU A 23 -17.00 -6.54 9.08
C LEU A 23 -18.28 -7.07 9.74
N SER A 24 -18.79 -8.22 9.29
CA SER A 24 -19.98 -8.83 9.91
C SER A 24 -19.72 -9.27 11.35
N HIS A 25 -18.44 -9.52 11.71
CA HIS A 25 -18.03 -9.82 13.08
C HIS A 25 -17.66 -8.58 13.89
N GLY A 26 -17.90 -7.39 13.35
CA GLY A 26 -17.63 -6.13 14.04
C GLY A 26 -16.16 -5.76 14.13
N ALA A 27 -15.35 -6.17 13.17
CA ALA A 27 -13.92 -5.85 13.16
C ALA A 27 -13.70 -4.34 13.16
N LYS A 28 -12.83 -3.87 14.05
CA LYS A 28 -12.42 -2.46 14.14
C LYS A 28 -11.02 -2.25 13.58
N LEU A 29 -10.32 -3.31 13.30
CA LEU A 29 -8.98 -3.30 12.73
C LEU A 29 -8.90 -4.40 11.68
N LEU A 30 -8.47 -4.03 10.48
CA LEU A 30 -8.19 -4.97 9.40
C LEU A 30 -6.68 -5.00 9.16
N ILE A 31 -6.11 -6.20 9.09
CA ILE A 31 -4.69 -6.39 8.79
C ILE A 31 -4.61 -7.21 7.50
N LEU A 32 -4.02 -6.62 6.46
CA LEU A 32 -4.01 -7.20 5.12
C LEU A 32 -2.59 -7.21 4.56
N ASP A 33 -2.23 -8.29 3.90
CA ASP A 33 -0.92 -8.43 3.27
C ASP A 33 -1.08 -8.32 1.75
N GLU A 34 -0.52 -7.25 1.18
CA GLU A 34 -0.60 -6.95 -0.25
C GLU A 34 -1.99 -7.14 -0.86
N PRO A 35 -3.02 -6.46 -0.33
CA PRO A 35 -4.41 -6.75 -0.69
C PRO A 35 -4.76 -6.47 -2.15
N THR A 36 -4.00 -5.62 -2.83
CA THR A 36 -4.26 -5.26 -4.24
C THR A 36 -3.46 -6.10 -5.22
N SER A 37 -2.56 -6.96 -4.73
CA SER A 37 -1.72 -7.80 -5.58
C SER A 37 -2.58 -8.72 -6.45
N GLY A 38 -2.26 -8.78 -7.74
CA GLY A 38 -2.99 -9.61 -8.68
C GLY A 38 -4.30 -9.02 -9.19
N LEU A 39 -4.72 -7.86 -8.70
CA LEU A 39 -5.94 -7.22 -9.18
C LEU A 39 -5.66 -6.34 -10.41
N ASP A 40 -6.62 -6.30 -11.31
CA ASP A 40 -6.59 -5.35 -12.43
C ASP A 40 -6.74 -3.91 -11.91
N PRO A 41 -6.41 -2.89 -12.72
CA PRO A 41 -6.46 -1.49 -12.25
C PRO A 41 -7.80 -1.04 -11.72
N VAL A 42 -8.90 -1.48 -12.32
CA VAL A 42 -10.25 -1.09 -11.89
C VAL A 42 -10.59 -1.70 -10.53
N SER A 43 -10.33 -3.00 -10.38
CA SER A 43 -10.59 -3.70 -9.11
C SER A 43 -9.71 -3.15 -7.99
N ARG A 44 -8.46 -2.81 -8.30
CA ARG A 44 -7.55 -2.18 -7.33
C ARG A 44 -8.12 -0.86 -6.85
N ASP A 45 -8.54 -0.02 -7.78
CA ASP A 45 -9.09 1.29 -7.45
C ASP A 45 -10.34 1.17 -6.59
N GLU A 46 -11.22 0.25 -6.93
CA GLU A 46 -12.44 -0.01 -6.15
C GLU A 46 -12.11 -0.46 -4.72
N LEU A 47 -11.12 -1.34 -4.57
CA LEU A 47 -10.74 -1.83 -3.24
C LEU A 47 -10.15 -0.70 -2.38
N LEU A 48 -9.31 0.16 -2.96
CA LEU A 48 -8.74 1.30 -2.24
C LEU A 48 -9.83 2.30 -1.83
N GLU A 49 -10.85 2.48 -2.65
CA GLU A 49 -12.00 3.31 -2.29
C GLU A 49 -12.78 2.72 -1.12
N VAL A 50 -12.90 1.38 -1.08
CA VAL A 50 -13.53 0.70 0.06
C VAL A 50 -12.72 0.95 1.33
N PHE A 51 -11.39 0.89 1.26
CA PHE A 51 -10.55 1.18 2.41
C PHE A 51 -10.75 2.61 2.92
N GLN A 52 -10.83 3.58 2.02
CA GLN A 52 -11.08 4.97 2.39
C GLN A 52 -12.44 5.13 3.07
N TYR A 53 -13.45 4.46 2.54
CA TYR A 53 -14.79 4.48 3.13
C TYR A 53 -14.79 3.90 4.53
N LEU A 54 -14.17 2.73 4.70
CA LEU A 54 -14.10 2.06 6.00
C LEU A 54 -13.35 2.89 7.04
N ALA A 55 -12.27 3.54 6.62
CA ALA A 55 -11.51 4.43 7.50
C ALA A 55 -12.37 5.59 8.00
N LYS A 56 -13.21 6.16 7.15
CA LYS A 56 -14.15 7.21 7.54
C LYS A 56 -15.19 6.71 8.53
N GLU A 57 -15.54 5.44 8.45
CA GLU A 57 -16.48 4.80 9.36
C GLU A 57 -15.84 4.34 10.67
N GLY A 58 -14.56 4.62 10.86
CA GLY A 58 -13.87 4.33 12.11
C GLY A 58 -13.12 3.00 12.15
N VAL A 59 -13.00 2.31 11.00
CA VAL A 59 -12.23 1.08 10.93
C VAL A 59 -10.77 1.42 10.67
N ALA A 60 -9.85 0.92 11.49
CA ALA A 60 -8.42 1.07 11.26
C ALA A 60 -7.96 0.00 10.27
N ILE A 61 -7.13 0.38 9.31
CA ILE A 61 -6.64 -0.54 8.28
C ILE A 61 -5.13 -0.48 8.23
N LEU A 62 -4.49 -1.64 8.44
CA LEU A 62 -3.07 -1.81 8.29
C LEU A 62 -2.83 -2.78 7.13
N PHE A 63 -2.15 -2.34 6.09
CA PHE A 63 -1.83 -3.23 4.99
C PHE A 63 -0.40 -3.04 4.52
N SER A 64 0.20 -4.14 4.05
CA SER A 64 1.51 -4.10 3.43
C SER A 64 1.36 -3.97 1.92
N THR A 65 2.25 -3.21 1.29
CA THR A 65 2.30 -3.09 -0.17
C THR A 65 3.66 -2.58 -0.60
N HIS A 66 4.07 -2.93 -1.81
CA HIS A 66 5.22 -2.32 -2.48
C HIS A 66 4.77 -1.37 -3.61
N ILE A 67 3.45 -1.16 -3.74
CA ILE A 67 2.87 -0.34 -4.80
C ILE A 67 2.63 1.07 -4.25
N THR A 68 3.50 2.01 -4.61
CA THR A 68 3.45 3.37 -4.07
C THR A 68 2.18 4.12 -4.42
N SER A 69 1.59 3.85 -5.58
CA SER A 69 0.34 4.50 -5.97
C SER A 69 -0.83 4.15 -5.05
N ASP A 70 -0.82 2.94 -4.45
CA ASP A 70 -1.83 2.56 -3.46
C ASP A 70 -1.71 3.43 -2.21
N LEU A 71 -0.47 3.68 -1.78
CA LEU A 71 -0.20 4.52 -0.61
C LEU A 71 -0.59 5.98 -0.87
N ASP A 72 -0.26 6.49 -2.04
CA ASP A 72 -0.61 7.85 -2.42
C ASP A 72 -2.13 8.07 -2.37
N LYS A 73 -2.90 7.05 -2.72
CA LYS A 73 -4.35 7.16 -2.75
C LYS A 73 -4.98 7.14 -1.36
N CYS A 74 -4.50 6.29 -0.45
CA CYS A 74 -5.27 6.04 0.78
C CYS A 74 -4.47 6.01 2.08
N ALA A 75 -3.16 6.09 2.07
CA ALA A 75 -2.39 5.99 3.31
C ALA A 75 -2.25 7.34 4.00
N ASP A 76 -2.44 7.35 5.31
CA ASP A 76 -2.20 8.52 6.17
C ASP A 76 -0.82 8.44 6.81
N ALA A 77 -0.44 7.25 7.26
CA ALA A 77 0.84 6.98 7.89
C ALA A 77 1.48 5.77 7.22
N ILE A 78 2.79 5.73 7.21
CA ILE A 78 3.55 4.63 6.62
C ILE A 78 4.64 4.17 7.57
N THR A 79 5.02 2.91 7.43
CA THR A 79 6.24 2.36 8.00
C THR A 79 7.03 1.79 6.83
N TYR A 80 8.21 2.34 6.59
CA TYR A 80 9.07 1.88 5.50
C TYR A 80 10.14 0.95 6.06
N ILE A 81 10.11 -0.29 5.56
CA ILE A 81 11.06 -1.32 5.97
C ILE A 81 11.95 -1.64 4.78
N ARG A 82 13.27 -1.63 5.01
CA ARG A 82 14.26 -1.93 3.99
C ARG A 82 15.39 -2.75 4.61
N LYS A 83 15.74 -3.85 3.97
CA LYS A 83 16.80 -4.77 4.44
C LYS A 83 16.60 -5.22 5.89
N GLY A 84 15.36 -5.48 6.28
CA GLY A 84 15.02 -5.90 7.63
C GLY A 84 15.11 -4.80 8.69
N LYS A 85 15.26 -3.54 8.28
CA LYS A 85 15.34 -2.40 9.19
C LYS A 85 14.26 -1.39 8.88
N MET A 86 13.79 -0.73 9.92
CA MET A 86 12.80 0.34 9.77
C MET A 86 13.52 1.63 9.38
N GLU A 87 13.28 2.11 8.16
CA GLU A 87 13.81 3.39 7.68
C GLU A 87 13.03 4.57 8.22
N PHE A 88 11.71 4.41 8.31
CA PHE A 88 10.82 5.48 8.78
C PHE A 88 9.53 4.87 9.29
N SER A 89 8.94 5.53 10.28
CA SER A 89 7.57 5.23 10.71
C SER A 89 6.92 6.52 11.18
N GLY A 90 5.77 6.86 10.61
CA GLY A 90 5.05 8.06 10.94
C GLY A 90 4.16 8.53 9.80
N ARG A 91 3.78 9.80 9.82
CA ARG A 91 2.90 10.36 8.80
C ARG A 91 3.60 10.45 7.46
N MET A 92 2.90 10.03 6.42
CA MET A 92 3.43 10.00 5.06
C MET A 92 3.87 11.40 4.59
N GLU A 93 3.08 12.42 4.88
CA GLU A 93 3.40 13.80 4.50
C GLU A 93 4.72 14.28 5.09
N GLN A 94 4.97 13.95 6.35
CA GLN A 94 6.22 14.33 7.02
C GLN A 94 7.42 13.66 6.38
N TYR A 95 7.27 12.38 6.04
CA TYR A 95 8.36 11.64 5.42
C TYR A 95 8.72 12.20 4.05
N ILE A 96 7.72 12.47 3.23
CA ILE A 96 7.93 13.05 1.91
C ILE A 96 8.60 14.42 2.02
N LYS A 97 8.14 15.23 2.98
CA LYS A 97 8.74 16.56 3.22
C LYS A 97 10.22 16.46 3.59
N GLN A 98 10.56 15.56 4.53
CA GLN A 98 11.94 15.34 4.95
C GLN A 98 12.82 14.90 3.77
N CYS A 99 12.33 13.95 2.98
CA CYS A 99 13.07 13.44 1.83
C CYS A 99 13.25 14.50 0.76
N ARG A 100 12.26 15.36 0.56
CA ARG A 100 12.37 16.48 -0.38
C ARG A 100 13.45 17.46 0.06
N GLU A 101 13.48 17.78 1.34
CA GLU A 101 14.48 18.72 1.91
C GLU A 101 15.89 18.14 1.80
N GLN A 102 16.05 16.83 1.86
CA GLN A 102 17.33 16.15 1.73
C GLN A 102 17.73 15.86 0.28
N GLY A 103 16.87 16.20 -0.69
CA GLY A 103 17.14 15.94 -2.10
C GLY A 103 16.98 14.48 -2.52
N ILE A 104 16.31 13.67 -1.71
CA ILE A 104 16.13 12.24 -1.98
C ILE A 104 15.01 12.00 -3.00
N GLY A 105 13.91 12.74 -2.90
CA GLY A 105 12.80 12.62 -3.82
C GLY A 105 11.62 13.49 -3.41
N THR A 106 10.66 13.66 -4.32
CA THR A 106 9.49 14.50 -4.10
C THR A 106 8.20 13.71 -3.89
N ASN A 107 8.26 12.38 -4.10
CA ASN A 107 7.14 11.47 -3.86
C ASN A 107 7.67 10.11 -3.43
N LEU A 108 6.80 9.23 -3.00
CA LEU A 108 7.19 7.90 -2.50
C LEU A 108 7.89 7.06 -3.57
N GLU A 109 7.43 7.11 -4.81
CA GLU A 109 8.06 6.36 -5.88
C GLU A 109 9.51 6.77 -6.07
N GLU A 110 9.79 8.07 -6.14
CA GLU A 110 11.15 8.58 -6.26
C GLU A 110 12.01 8.21 -5.05
N ILE A 111 11.44 8.26 -3.86
CA ILE A 111 12.14 7.91 -2.63
C ILE A 111 12.54 6.44 -2.64
N MET A 112 11.64 5.55 -3.01
CA MET A 112 11.93 4.11 -3.10
C MET A 112 12.97 3.83 -4.16
N ILE A 113 12.89 4.48 -5.32
CA ILE A 113 13.88 4.32 -6.38
C ILE A 113 15.26 4.77 -5.90
N TYR A 114 15.34 5.87 -5.17
CA TYR A 114 16.60 6.37 -4.62
C TYR A 114 17.28 5.31 -3.73
N PHE A 115 16.54 4.73 -2.79
CA PHE A 115 17.10 3.73 -1.88
C PHE A 115 17.47 2.44 -2.59
N GLU A 116 16.68 2.00 -3.56
CA GLU A 116 16.99 0.80 -4.34
C GLU A 116 18.23 0.99 -5.21
N LYS A 117 18.44 2.18 -5.78
CA LYS A 117 19.65 2.50 -6.55
C LYS A 117 20.88 2.54 -5.67
N GLU A 118 20.77 3.03 -4.44
CA GLU A 118 21.89 2.98 -3.49
C GLU A 118 22.35 1.55 -3.25
N VAL A 119 21.40 0.62 -3.09
CA VAL A 119 21.73 -0.79 -2.93
C VAL A 119 22.48 -1.33 -4.13
N LEU A 120 22.07 -0.95 -5.35
CA LEU A 120 22.75 -1.37 -6.57
C LEU A 120 24.17 -0.82 -6.63
N HIS A 121 24.36 0.44 -6.27
CA HIS A 121 25.70 1.06 -6.24
C HIS A 121 26.62 0.36 -5.26
N GLU A 122 26.12 0.07 -4.05
CA GLU A 122 26.88 -0.68 -3.05
C GLU A 122 27.33 -2.05 -3.58
N LYS A 123 26.47 -2.72 -4.38
CA LYS A 123 26.79 -4.04 -4.92
C LYS A 123 27.81 -3.99 -6.06
N PHE A 124 27.77 -2.95 -6.88
CA PHE A 124 28.61 -2.89 -8.09
C PHE A 124 29.85 -2.02 -7.95
N ASP A 125 29.87 -1.09 -7.00
CA ASP A 125 30.99 -0.20 -6.77
C ASP A 125 31.92 -0.70 -5.64
N ALA A 126 31.49 -1.70 -4.92
CA ALA A 126 32.32 -2.36 -3.91
C ALA A 126 33.12 -3.49 -4.57
#